data_49364df2606b596c22eacf7ef0d64818
#
_entry.id   49364df2606b596c22eacf7ef0d64818
#
_cell.length_a   1.000
_cell.length_b   1.000
_cell.length_c   1.000
_cell.angle_alpha   90.00
_cell.angle_beta   90.00
_cell.angle_gamma   90.00
#
_symmetry.space_group_name_H-M   'P 1'
#
loop_
_entity.id
_entity.type
_entity.pdbx_description
1 polymer ?
#
loop_
_entity_poly.entity_id
_entity_poly.type
_entity_poly.pdbx_seq_one_letter_code
_entity_poly.pdbx_strand_id
1 'polypeptide(L)'
;MPEGGVLTGPEIQRCIREGRISVTPFDEKYINPGSLDLTLGDTVALYRDTAVVSAGGFDLPFRTGTMDLTEEALRATTRQGGKNLTPYYAEMDSKKQHDVWKFDIDPKIGWLLRPGIGYLMHTAERVCTKEFVPVIDGKSSIGRLFVMVHVTAGYGDTGFDGQYTLEVLTTYPVRVYPGMRFCQMRFHTSVGDRLNYRAYGNYVDDASMGPVPSKSWKQFGT
;
A
#
# COMPACT_ATOMS: atom_id res chain seq x y z
N MET A 1 1.24 -28.97 16.98
CA MET A 1 1.33 -27.52 17.23
C MET A 1 0.03 -27.12 17.91
N PRO A 2 0.00 -26.09 18.79
CA PRO A 2 -1.27 -25.63 19.34
C PRO A 2 -2.21 -25.24 18.21
N GLU A 3 -3.47 -25.60 18.35
CA GLU A 3 -4.52 -25.36 17.37
C GLU A 3 -4.81 -23.85 17.31
N GLY A 4 -4.30 -23.18 16.29
CA GLY A 4 -4.59 -21.78 15.98
C GLY A 4 -3.82 -20.76 16.81
N GLY A 5 -3.44 -19.64 16.20
CA GLY A 5 -2.78 -18.54 16.89
C GLY A 5 -2.03 -17.61 15.96
N VAL A 6 -1.41 -16.59 16.57
CA VAL A 6 -0.51 -15.65 15.91
C VAL A 6 0.92 -16.09 16.16
N LEU A 7 1.78 -16.07 15.15
CA LEU A 7 3.19 -16.39 15.31
C LEU A 7 3.88 -15.32 16.14
N THR A 8 4.70 -15.76 17.11
CA THR A 8 5.60 -14.85 17.82
C THR A 8 6.78 -14.44 16.91
N GLY A 9 7.48 -13.36 17.26
CA GLY A 9 8.66 -12.91 16.50
C GLY A 9 9.72 -14.00 16.33
N PRO A 10 10.15 -14.71 17.38
CA PRO A 10 11.07 -15.84 17.24
C PRO A 10 10.56 -16.93 16.29
N GLU A 11 9.25 -17.20 16.30
CA GLU A 11 8.64 -18.17 15.39
C GLU A 11 8.61 -17.68 13.95
N ILE A 12 8.30 -16.39 13.70
CA ILE A 12 8.38 -15.76 12.38
C ILE A 12 9.81 -15.89 11.84
N GLN A 13 10.81 -15.58 12.65
CA GLN A 13 12.22 -15.69 12.28
C GLN A 13 12.61 -17.13 11.93
N ARG A 14 12.13 -18.10 12.71
CA ARG A 14 12.34 -19.53 12.43
C ARG A 14 11.73 -19.93 11.09
N CYS A 15 10.46 -19.54 10.87
CA CYS A 15 9.75 -19.83 9.61
C CYS A 15 10.42 -19.21 8.38
N ILE A 16 11.02 -18.02 8.54
CA ILE A 16 11.80 -17.39 7.46
C ILE A 16 13.06 -18.21 7.16
N ARG A 17 13.81 -18.61 8.17
CA ARG A 17 15.02 -19.45 7.98
C ARG A 17 14.70 -20.82 7.35
N GLU A 18 13.55 -21.38 7.68
CA GLU A 18 13.06 -22.66 7.13
C GLU A 18 12.42 -22.52 5.74
N GLY A 19 12.29 -21.30 5.20
CA GLY A 19 11.67 -21.03 3.89
C GLY A 19 10.14 -21.19 3.86
N ARG A 20 9.48 -21.27 5.02
CA ARG A 20 8.02 -21.33 5.17
C ARG A 20 7.36 -19.96 5.01
N ILE A 21 8.11 -18.91 5.31
CA ILE A 21 7.82 -17.51 5.01
C ILE A 21 9.00 -16.96 4.21
N SER A 22 8.73 -16.34 3.08
CA SER A 22 9.72 -15.63 2.27
C SER A 22 9.48 -14.12 2.41
N VAL A 23 10.54 -13.38 2.72
CA VAL A 23 10.54 -11.91 2.81
C VAL A 23 11.78 -11.39 2.09
N THR A 24 11.60 -10.51 1.11
CA THR A 24 12.73 -9.97 0.35
C THR A 24 12.51 -8.49 0.03
N PRO A 25 13.41 -7.57 0.45
CA PRO A 25 14.56 -7.82 1.34
C PRO A 25 14.13 -8.16 2.77
N PHE A 26 14.98 -8.84 3.53
CA PHE A 26 14.72 -9.18 4.94
C PHE A 26 15.84 -8.63 5.83
N ASP A 27 15.44 -8.03 6.97
CA ASP A 27 16.35 -7.57 8.00
C ASP A 27 15.80 -8.00 9.38
N GLU A 28 16.58 -8.78 10.12
CA GLU A 28 16.18 -9.32 11.43
C GLU A 28 15.81 -8.23 12.46
N LYS A 29 16.34 -7.01 12.32
CA LYS A 29 16.00 -5.89 13.22
C LYS A 29 14.54 -5.45 13.13
N TYR A 30 13.80 -5.91 12.12
CA TYR A 30 12.38 -5.61 11.92
C TYR A 30 11.44 -6.63 12.58
N ILE A 31 11.98 -7.68 13.18
CA ILE A 31 11.20 -8.62 13.99
C ILE A 31 10.77 -7.96 15.30
N ASN A 32 9.47 -7.98 15.56
CA ASN A 32 8.86 -7.55 16.83
C ASN A 32 8.35 -8.77 17.61
N PRO A 33 7.90 -8.62 18.87
CA PRO A 33 7.43 -9.77 19.67
C PRO A 33 6.33 -10.64 19.03
N GLY A 34 5.48 -10.06 18.17
CA GLY A 34 4.38 -10.79 17.49
C GLY A 34 4.13 -10.34 16.06
N SER A 35 5.08 -9.66 15.43
CA SER A 35 4.94 -9.17 14.06
C SER A 35 6.29 -8.94 13.39
N LEU A 36 6.26 -8.69 12.10
CA LEU A 36 7.37 -8.21 11.29
C LEU A 36 7.03 -6.80 10.80
N ASP A 37 7.89 -5.81 11.05
CA ASP A 37 7.77 -4.49 10.43
C ASP A 37 8.06 -4.58 8.93
N LEU A 38 7.24 -3.90 8.13
CA LEU A 38 7.46 -3.70 6.71
C LEU A 38 7.72 -2.22 6.44
N THR A 39 8.56 -1.98 5.44
CA THR A 39 8.96 -0.63 5.07
C THR A 39 8.17 -0.12 3.86
N LEU A 40 8.11 1.21 3.74
CA LEU A 40 7.46 1.86 2.62
C LEU A 40 8.31 1.71 1.35
N GLY A 41 7.68 1.31 0.26
CA GLY A 41 8.27 1.30 -1.07
C GLY A 41 8.54 2.70 -1.61
N ASP A 42 9.10 2.76 -2.78
CA ASP A 42 9.57 3.99 -3.43
C ASP A 42 8.59 4.60 -4.43
N THR A 43 7.44 3.99 -4.61
CA THR A 43 6.45 4.42 -5.60
C THR A 43 5.10 4.75 -4.93
N VAL A 44 4.49 5.84 -5.37
CA VAL A 44 3.12 6.21 -5.03
C VAL A 44 2.29 6.29 -6.30
N ALA A 45 1.04 5.85 -6.22
CA ALA A 45 0.09 6.00 -7.32
C ALA A 45 -1.18 6.74 -6.86
N LEU A 46 -1.74 7.51 -7.79
CA LEU A 46 -3.02 8.22 -7.63
C LEU A 46 -3.92 7.89 -8.80
N TYR A 47 -5.20 7.70 -8.53
CA TYR A 47 -6.18 7.50 -9.59
C TYR A 47 -6.33 8.76 -10.43
N ARG A 48 -6.30 8.61 -11.76
CA ARG A 48 -6.37 9.73 -12.70
C ARG A 48 -7.68 10.49 -12.64
N ASP A 49 -8.77 9.78 -12.33
CA ASP A 49 -10.12 10.32 -12.39
C ASP A 49 -10.55 11.03 -11.09
N THR A 50 -9.80 10.90 -10.01
CA THR A 50 -10.25 11.31 -8.68
C THR A 50 -9.55 12.52 -8.08
N ALA A 51 -8.43 12.96 -8.65
CA ALA A 51 -7.65 14.02 -8.06
C ALA A 51 -7.77 15.33 -8.86
N VAL A 52 -8.34 16.35 -8.24
CA VAL A 52 -8.25 17.74 -8.72
C VAL A 52 -7.35 18.51 -7.79
N VAL A 53 -6.34 19.14 -8.32
CA VAL A 53 -5.45 19.99 -7.53
C VAL A 53 -5.76 21.43 -7.87
N SER A 54 -6.22 22.21 -6.88
CA SER A 54 -6.37 23.65 -7.01
C SER A 54 -5.06 24.33 -6.59
N ALA A 55 -4.41 25.01 -7.51
CA ALA A 55 -3.24 25.81 -7.23
C ALA A 55 -3.57 27.29 -7.50
N GLY A 56 -3.54 28.10 -6.45
CA GLY A 56 -3.62 29.56 -6.59
C GLY A 56 -4.94 30.12 -7.13
N GLY A 57 -6.08 29.44 -6.83
CA GLY A 57 -7.41 29.89 -7.27
C GLY A 57 -7.84 29.41 -8.66
N PHE A 58 -7.06 28.55 -9.27
CA PHE A 58 -7.45 27.83 -10.48
C PHE A 58 -7.71 26.37 -10.12
N ASP A 59 -8.93 25.90 -10.38
CA ASP A 59 -9.25 24.49 -10.36
C ASP A 59 -8.59 23.84 -11.58
N LEU A 60 -7.56 23.05 -11.34
CA LEU A 60 -6.95 22.23 -12.37
C LEU A 60 -7.68 20.88 -12.35
N PRO A 61 -8.66 20.66 -13.26
CA PRO A 61 -9.30 19.37 -13.36
C PRO A 61 -8.26 18.37 -13.85
N PHE A 62 -8.04 17.32 -13.06
CA PHE A 62 -7.37 16.11 -13.51
C PHE A 62 -8.30 15.36 -14.47
N ARG A 63 -8.79 16.03 -15.49
CA ARG A 63 -9.52 15.40 -16.58
C ARG A 63 -8.58 15.20 -17.75
N THR A 64 -8.38 13.92 -18.04
CA THR A 64 -8.06 13.37 -19.36
C THR A 64 -7.69 14.39 -20.44
N GLY A 65 -6.42 14.45 -20.76
CA GLY A 65 -5.96 14.76 -22.11
C GLY A 65 -5.37 16.13 -22.39
N THR A 66 -5.33 17.08 -21.46
CA THR A 66 -4.86 18.45 -21.81
C THR A 66 -3.96 19.17 -20.80
N MET A 67 -3.65 18.56 -19.67
CA MET A 67 -2.56 19.06 -18.82
C MET A 67 -1.66 17.89 -18.42
N ASP A 68 -0.47 17.87 -19.01
CA ASP A 68 0.67 17.22 -18.40
C ASP A 68 0.90 17.87 -17.04
N LEU A 69 0.25 17.34 -16.01
CA LEU A 69 0.74 17.52 -14.67
C LEU A 69 2.03 16.71 -14.61
N THR A 70 3.06 17.37 -15.09
CA THR A 70 4.40 16.83 -15.02
C THR A 70 4.66 16.49 -13.56
N GLU A 71 5.40 15.44 -13.33
CA GLU A 71 5.98 15.09 -12.05
C GLU A 71 6.47 16.33 -11.29
N GLU A 72 6.89 17.34 -12.02
CA GLU A 72 7.34 18.65 -11.56
C GLU A 72 6.23 19.50 -10.93
N ALA A 73 5.02 19.52 -11.48
CA ALA A 73 3.89 20.28 -10.92
C ALA A 73 3.37 19.62 -9.62
N LEU A 74 3.26 18.30 -9.58
CA LEU A 74 2.93 17.56 -8.35
C LEU A 74 4.06 17.67 -7.32
N ARG A 75 5.32 17.60 -7.72
CA ARG A 75 6.49 17.85 -6.86
C ARG A 75 6.57 19.30 -6.38
N ALA A 76 6.22 20.27 -7.21
CA ALA A 76 6.14 21.69 -6.83
C ALA A 76 5.06 21.92 -5.76
N THR A 77 3.88 21.28 -5.87
CA THR A 77 2.85 21.35 -4.85
C THR A 77 3.25 20.67 -3.54
N THR A 78 4.08 19.63 -3.59
CA THR A 78 4.63 18.99 -2.39
C THR A 78 5.75 19.83 -1.75
N ARG A 79 6.53 20.59 -2.52
CA ARG A 79 7.62 21.44 -2.01
C ARG A 79 7.12 22.71 -1.34
N GLN A 80 6.07 23.34 -1.86
CA GLN A 80 5.65 24.68 -1.43
C GLN A 80 4.70 24.71 -0.23
N GLY A 81 4.38 23.58 0.40
CA GLY A 81 3.45 23.56 1.54
C GLY A 81 2.09 24.20 1.18
N GLY A 82 1.69 24.15 -0.08
CA GLY A 82 0.57 24.88 -0.65
C GLY A 82 -0.70 24.81 0.20
N LYS A 83 -1.12 25.95 0.70
CA LYS A 83 -2.25 26.09 1.65
C LYS A 83 -3.62 25.90 1.00
N ASN A 84 -3.71 25.77 -0.32
CA ASN A 84 -4.97 25.90 -1.07
C ASN A 84 -5.22 24.74 -2.04
N LEU A 85 -4.92 23.49 -1.64
CA LEU A 85 -5.34 22.34 -2.40
C LEU A 85 -6.71 21.88 -1.90
N THR A 86 -7.75 22.15 -2.65
CA THR A 86 -9.07 21.58 -2.40
C THR A 86 -9.19 20.31 -3.23
N PRO A 87 -9.28 19.13 -2.63
CA PRO A 87 -9.51 17.91 -3.38
C PRO A 87 -10.92 17.97 -3.98
N TYR A 88 -11.01 17.73 -5.28
CA TYR A 88 -12.28 17.47 -5.95
C TYR A 88 -12.36 15.97 -6.21
N TYR A 89 -13.47 15.36 -5.81
CA TYR A 89 -13.70 13.93 -5.98
C TYR A 89 -14.61 13.71 -7.17
N ALA A 90 -14.07 13.11 -8.23
CA ALA A 90 -14.90 12.53 -9.26
C ALA A 90 -15.41 11.17 -8.79
N GLU A 91 -16.56 10.76 -9.28
CA GLU A 91 -17.14 9.45 -9.01
C GLU A 91 -16.22 8.34 -9.56
N MET A 92 -15.88 7.37 -8.72
CA MET A 92 -15.23 6.13 -9.14
C MET A 92 -16.30 5.05 -9.34
N ASP A 93 -16.50 4.63 -10.57
CA ASP A 93 -17.40 3.53 -10.92
C ASP A 93 -16.67 2.19 -10.76
N SER A 94 -17.08 1.39 -9.77
CA SER A 94 -16.47 0.09 -9.49
C SER A 94 -16.59 -0.93 -10.63
N LYS A 95 -17.44 -0.68 -11.62
CA LYS A 95 -17.59 -1.49 -12.83
C LYS A 95 -16.58 -1.13 -13.92
N LYS A 96 -15.83 -0.05 -13.75
CA LYS A 96 -14.85 0.42 -14.72
C LYS A 96 -13.43 0.17 -14.23
N GLN A 97 -12.54 -0.05 -15.18
CA GLN A 97 -11.11 0.02 -14.93
C GLN A 97 -10.70 1.48 -14.77
N HIS A 98 -9.95 1.77 -13.72
CA HIS A 98 -9.41 3.11 -13.46
C HIS A 98 -7.90 3.10 -13.59
N ASP A 99 -7.39 4.03 -14.38
CA ASP A 99 -5.95 4.24 -14.54
C ASP A 99 -5.36 5.02 -13.37
N VAL A 100 -4.08 4.82 -13.16
CA VAL A 100 -3.31 5.54 -12.15
C VAL A 100 -2.11 6.27 -12.77
N TRP A 101 -1.72 7.39 -12.18
CA TRP A 101 -0.36 7.92 -12.33
C TRP A 101 0.52 7.30 -11.26
N LYS A 102 1.73 6.89 -11.63
CA LYS A 102 2.76 6.42 -10.71
C LYS A 102 3.89 7.43 -10.66
N PHE A 103 4.39 7.69 -9.46
CA PHE A 103 5.48 8.62 -9.19
C PHE A 103 6.50 7.97 -8.28
N ASP A 104 7.77 8.15 -8.60
CA ASP A 104 8.85 7.76 -7.71
C ASP A 104 8.97 8.75 -6.55
N ILE A 105 9.16 8.24 -5.36
CA ILE A 105 9.36 9.04 -4.16
C ILE A 105 10.84 9.33 -3.99
N ASP A 106 11.21 10.60 -4.09
CA ASP A 106 12.59 11.02 -3.81
C ASP A 106 12.96 10.70 -2.35
N PRO A 107 14.02 9.92 -2.10
CA PRO A 107 14.38 9.49 -0.75
C PRO A 107 14.81 10.63 0.17
N LYS A 108 15.25 11.77 -0.38
CA LYS A 108 15.67 12.95 0.42
C LYS A 108 14.52 13.91 0.68
N ILE A 109 13.62 14.08 -0.29
CA ILE A 109 12.49 15.01 -0.20
C ILE A 109 11.28 14.32 0.42
N GLY A 110 11.08 13.03 0.17
CA GLY A 110 9.89 12.27 0.56
C GLY A 110 8.65 12.67 -0.23
N TRP A 111 7.52 12.08 0.13
CA TRP A 111 6.20 12.38 -0.41
C TRP A 111 5.30 13.01 0.65
N LEU A 112 4.62 14.11 0.33
CA LEU A 112 3.69 14.76 1.25
C LEU A 112 2.28 14.20 1.05
N LEU A 113 1.86 13.34 1.97
CA LEU A 113 0.47 12.92 2.08
C LEU A 113 -0.40 14.10 2.50
N ARG A 114 -1.56 14.27 1.85
CA ARG A 114 -2.51 15.35 2.15
C ARG A 114 -3.85 14.77 2.56
N PRO A 115 -4.57 15.41 3.50
CA PRO A 115 -5.92 15.01 3.86
C PRO A 115 -6.86 14.98 2.66
N GLY A 116 -7.76 14.01 2.65
CA GLY A 116 -8.78 13.89 1.61
C GLY A 116 -8.30 13.32 0.27
N ILE A 117 -7.05 12.89 0.17
CA ILE A 117 -6.51 12.23 -1.02
C ILE A 117 -6.17 10.79 -0.66
N GLY A 118 -6.68 9.84 -1.46
CA GLY A 118 -6.31 8.43 -1.38
C GLY A 118 -5.03 8.17 -2.19
N TYR A 119 -4.07 7.50 -1.58
CA TYR A 119 -2.82 7.13 -2.21
C TYR A 119 -2.71 5.61 -2.25
N LEU A 120 -2.36 5.05 -3.41
CA LEU A 120 -1.89 3.68 -3.47
C LEU A 120 -0.37 3.70 -3.31
N MET A 121 0.09 3.08 -2.26
CA MET A 121 1.52 2.89 -1.98
C MET A 121 1.79 1.38 -1.86
N HIS A 122 3.00 0.97 -1.52
CA HIS A 122 3.30 -0.45 -1.40
C HIS A 122 4.38 -0.71 -0.35
N THR A 123 4.46 -1.97 0.09
CA THR A 123 5.58 -2.43 0.90
C THR A 123 6.84 -2.54 0.05
N ALA A 124 8.01 -2.18 0.60
CA ALA A 124 9.26 -2.42 -0.09
C ALA A 124 9.55 -3.93 -0.18
N GLU A 125 9.12 -4.67 0.82
CA GLU A 125 9.30 -6.11 0.90
C GLU A 125 8.27 -6.85 0.04
N ARG A 126 8.75 -7.85 -0.70
CA ARG A 126 7.95 -8.93 -1.26
C ARG A 126 7.78 -9.99 -0.18
N VAL A 127 6.55 -10.38 0.09
CA VAL A 127 6.25 -11.40 1.09
C VAL A 127 5.46 -12.54 0.45
N CYS A 128 5.82 -13.78 0.81
CA CYS A 128 5.11 -14.97 0.39
C CYS A 128 5.07 -15.99 1.53
N THR A 129 3.91 -16.59 1.73
CA THR A 129 3.76 -17.80 2.54
C THR A 129 2.64 -18.67 1.98
N LYS A 130 2.85 -19.99 1.96
CA LYS A 130 1.84 -20.98 1.57
C LYS A 130 1.20 -21.65 2.78
N GLU A 131 1.58 -21.24 3.97
CA GLU A 131 1.22 -21.94 5.20
C GLU A 131 0.44 -21.07 6.18
N PHE A 132 0.73 -19.77 6.19
CA PHE A 132 0.14 -18.83 7.13
C PHE A 132 -0.75 -17.82 6.41
N VAL A 133 -1.67 -17.23 7.16
CA VAL A 133 -2.46 -16.08 6.72
C VAL A 133 -1.72 -14.82 7.16
N PRO A 134 -1.11 -14.06 6.24
CA PRO A 134 -0.50 -12.78 6.58
C PRO A 134 -1.59 -11.71 6.74
N VAL A 135 -1.44 -10.86 7.75
CA VAL A 135 -2.35 -9.72 7.96
C VAL A 135 -1.51 -8.47 8.16
N ILE A 136 -1.76 -7.46 7.35
CA ILE A 136 -1.15 -6.13 7.49
C ILE A 136 -1.92 -5.33 8.52
N ASP A 137 -1.20 -4.70 9.42
CA ASP A 137 -1.71 -3.74 10.39
C ASP A 137 -0.90 -2.44 10.34
N GLY A 138 -1.53 -1.36 10.84
CA GLY A 138 -0.83 -0.12 11.09
C GLY A 138 0.23 -0.27 12.20
N LYS A 139 1.27 0.53 12.11
CA LYS A 139 2.29 0.66 13.16
C LYS A 139 1.91 1.82 14.09
N SER A 140 2.05 1.63 15.41
CA SER A 140 1.64 2.64 16.41
C SER A 140 2.25 4.02 16.17
N SER A 141 3.52 4.09 15.73
CA SER A 141 4.20 5.36 15.43
C SER A 141 3.60 6.07 14.21
N ILE A 142 3.11 5.32 13.23
CA ILE A 142 2.47 5.85 12.03
C ILE A 142 1.00 6.21 12.32
N GLY A 143 0.29 5.36 13.04
CA GLY A 143 -1.08 5.64 13.46
C GLY A 143 -1.22 6.90 14.33
N ARG A 144 -0.20 7.23 15.15
CA ARG A 144 -0.16 8.48 15.94
C ARG A 144 0.09 9.73 15.10
N LEU A 145 0.49 9.59 13.85
CA LEU A 145 0.49 10.68 12.86
C LEU A 145 -0.85 10.76 12.11
N PHE A 146 -1.84 9.97 12.54
CA PHE A 146 -3.15 9.85 11.91
C PHE A 146 -3.07 9.43 10.43
N VAL A 147 -2.12 8.55 10.12
CA VAL A 147 -1.99 7.88 8.82
C VAL A 147 -2.57 6.49 8.93
N MET A 148 -3.53 6.18 8.09
CA MET A 148 -4.06 4.84 7.85
C MET A 148 -3.25 4.19 6.73
N VAL A 149 -2.69 3.03 7.00
CA VAL A 149 -1.82 2.32 6.03
C VAL A 149 -2.62 1.44 5.06
N HIS A 150 -3.83 1.08 5.42
CA HIS A 150 -4.88 0.49 4.57
C HIS A 150 -6.23 0.95 5.11
N VAL A 151 -7.27 0.94 4.26
CA VAL A 151 -8.62 1.34 4.69
C VAL A 151 -9.29 0.20 5.44
N THR A 152 -9.43 -0.97 4.82
CA THR A 152 -10.07 -2.15 5.43
C THR A 152 -9.45 -3.48 4.99
N ALA A 153 -8.57 -3.50 4.01
CA ALA A 153 -8.11 -4.70 3.33
C ALA A 153 -6.73 -5.17 3.81
N GLY A 154 -6.56 -5.30 5.14
CA GLY A 154 -5.31 -5.79 5.74
C GLY A 154 -5.11 -7.31 5.63
N TYR A 155 -6.15 -8.07 5.24
CA TYR A 155 -6.08 -9.52 5.15
C TYR A 155 -5.37 -9.97 3.87
N GLY A 156 -4.30 -10.75 4.02
CA GLY A 156 -3.57 -11.38 2.93
C GLY A 156 -3.91 -12.86 2.82
N ASP A 157 -4.08 -13.33 1.60
CA ASP A 157 -4.38 -14.74 1.37
C ASP A 157 -3.11 -15.61 1.30
N THR A 158 -3.26 -16.85 1.76
CA THR A 158 -2.22 -17.86 1.66
C THR A 158 -1.84 -18.13 0.20
N GLY A 159 -0.55 -18.03 -0.11
CA GLY A 159 -0.04 -18.23 -1.46
C GLY A 159 0.07 -16.96 -2.32
N PHE A 160 -0.36 -15.79 -1.82
CA PHE A 160 0.03 -14.53 -2.43
C PHE A 160 1.55 -14.38 -2.36
N ASP A 161 2.15 -13.87 -3.43
CA ASP A 161 3.59 -13.71 -3.54
C ASP A 161 3.89 -12.37 -4.23
N GLY A 162 4.13 -11.34 -3.45
CA GLY A 162 4.33 -10.00 -4.00
C GLY A 162 4.55 -8.92 -2.95
N GLN A 163 4.67 -7.69 -3.42
CA GLN A 163 4.58 -6.49 -2.62
C GLN A 163 3.10 -6.18 -2.35
N TYR A 164 2.79 -5.78 -1.13
CA TYR A 164 1.42 -5.45 -0.74
C TYR A 164 1.11 -4.01 -1.11
N THR A 165 0.03 -3.80 -1.86
CA THR A 165 -0.52 -2.47 -2.09
C THR A 165 -1.17 -1.96 -0.81
N LEU A 166 -0.90 -0.71 -0.46
CA LEU A 166 -1.40 -0.03 0.72
C LEU A 166 -2.31 1.12 0.28
N GLU A 167 -3.57 1.14 0.77
CA GLU A 167 -4.53 2.22 0.52
C GLU A 167 -4.38 3.30 1.59
N VAL A 168 -3.45 4.22 1.37
CA VAL A 168 -3.01 5.19 2.39
C VAL A 168 -3.90 6.42 2.42
N LEU A 169 -4.39 6.77 3.61
CA LEU A 169 -5.11 8.01 3.91
C LEU A 169 -4.49 8.71 5.12
N THR A 170 -4.68 10.01 5.21
CA THR A 170 -4.24 10.80 6.37
C THR A 170 -5.22 11.90 6.72
N THR A 171 -5.29 12.29 8.01
CA THR A 171 -6.08 13.44 8.47
C THR A 171 -5.27 14.74 8.57
N TYR A 172 -3.94 14.65 8.58
CA TYR A 172 -3.04 15.79 8.57
C TYR A 172 -2.05 15.69 7.42
N PRO A 173 -1.47 16.80 6.94
CA PRO A 173 -0.34 16.72 6.01
C PRO A 173 0.84 16.00 6.69
N VAL A 174 1.23 14.84 6.17
CA VAL A 174 2.32 14.02 6.71
C VAL A 174 3.32 13.71 5.60
N ARG A 175 4.61 13.94 5.87
CA ARG A 175 5.66 13.58 4.94
C ARG A 175 6.19 12.18 5.25
N VAL A 176 6.23 11.33 4.22
CA VAL A 176 6.71 9.95 4.31
C VAL A 176 7.90 9.73 3.37
N TYR A 177 8.72 8.74 3.66
CA TYR A 177 9.96 8.46 2.94
C TYR A 177 10.08 6.98 2.61
N PRO A 178 10.65 6.61 1.45
CA PRO A 178 10.95 5.21 1.14
C PRO A 178 11.85 4.59 2.23
N GLY A 179 11.64 3.33 2.49
CA GLY A 179 12.43 2.58 3.49
C GLY A 179 12.10 2.87 4.95
N MET A 180 11.22 3.84 5.26
CA MET A 180 10.75 4.01 6.63
C MET A 180 9.85 2.84 7.07
N ARG A 181 9.94 2.39 8.33
CA ARG A 181 9.02 1.39 8.88
C ARG A 181 7.61 1.96 8.89
N PHE A 182 6.73 1.41 8.07
CA PHE A 182 5.43 2.02 7.76
C PHE A 182 4.25 1.23 8.29
N CYS A 183 4.27 -0.08 8.10
CA CYS A 183 3.26 -0.99 8.59
C CYS A 183 3.91 -2.19 9.29
N GLN A 184 3.12 -3.12 9.76
CA GLN A 184 3.58 -4.38 10.31
C GLN A 184 2.73 -5.52 9.79
N MET A 185 3.32 -6.71 9.73
CA MET A 185 2.64 -7.93 9.30
C MET A 185 2.68 -8.95 10.42
N ARG A 186 1.54 -9.51 10.74
CA ARG A 186 1.39 -10.68 11.61
C ARG A 186 0.97 -11.89 10.79
N PHE A 187 1.29 -13.07 11.27
CA PHE A 187 1.01 -14.33 10.61
C PHE A 187 0.14 -15.19 11.51
N HIS A 188 -0.99 -15.64 10.96
CA HIS A 188 -1.94 -16.50 11.64
C HIS A 188 -1.85 -17.91 11.10
N THR A 189 -1.97 -18.91 11.98
CA THR A 189 -2.21 -20.28 11.57
C THR A 189 -3.66 -20.41 11.08
N SER A 190 -3.89 -21.21 10.05
CA SER A 190 -5.22 -21.54 9.56
C SER A 190 -5.62 -22.94 9.99
N VAL A 191 -6.93 -23.15 10.19
CA VAL A 191 -7.51 -24.47 10.49
C VAL A 191 -8.25 -24.97 9.26
N GLY A 192 -8.05 -26.24 8.91
CA GLY A 192 -8.65 -26.88 7.73
C GLY A 192 -7.79 -26.82 6.48
N ASP A 193 -8.36 -27.27 5.36
CA ASP A 193 -7.69 -27.31 4.06
C ASP A 193 -7.44 -25.90 3.54
N ARG A 194 -6.26 -25.68 2.94
CA ARG A 194 -5.84 -24.39 2.44
C ARG A 194 -6.06 -24.29 0.95
N LEU A 195 -6.76 -23.24 0.53
CA LEU A 195 -6.79 -22.84 -0.87
C LEU A 195 -5.57 -21.98 -1.18
N ASN A 196 -5.07 -22.10 -2.40
CA ASN A 196 -3.93 -21.30 -2.84
C ASN A 196 -4.43 -20.07 -3.63
N TYR A 197 -4.08 -18.89 -3.18
CA TYR A 197 -4.44 -17.62 -3.82
C TYR A 197 -4.14 -17.60 -5.33
N ARG A 198 -3.07 -18.25 -5.78
CA ARG A 198 -2.71 -18.33 -7.21
C ARG A 198 -3.80 -18.93 -8.11
N ALA A 199 -4.68 -19.73 -7.54
CA ALA A 199 -5.78 -20.35 -8.31
C ALA A 199 -7.01 -19.45 -8.46
N TYR A 200 -7.18 -18.45 -7.59
CA TYR A 200 -8.43 -17.68 -7.48
C TYR A 200 -8.21 -16.16 -7.39
N GLY A 201 -6.99 -15.71 -7.14
CA GLY A 201 -6.72 -14.31 -6.81
C GLY A 201 -6.74 -13.38 -8.03
N ASN A 202 -7.30 -12.20 -7.86
CA ASN A 202 -7.37 -11.18 -8.90
C ASN A 202 -6.01 -10.52 -9.22
N TYR A 203 -5.03 -10.62 -8.31
CA TYR A 203 -3.74 -9.92 -8.40
C TYR A 203 -2.55 -10.86 -8.57
N VAL A 204 -2.80 -12.09 -9.05
CA VAL A 204 -1.75 -13.14 -9.21
C VAL A 204 -0.65 -12.70 -10.17
N ASP A 205 -1.04 -12.05 -11.28
CA ASP A 205 -0.12 -11.65 -12.36
C ASP A 205 0.57 -10.31 -12.08
N ASP A 206 0.14 -9.60 -11.04
CA ASP A 206 0.69 -8.29 -10.67
C ASP A 206 1.81 -8.40 -9.62
N ALA A 207 2.49 -9.52 -9.57
CA ALA A 207 3.73 -9.67 -8.80
C ALA A 207 4.82 -8.63 -9.19
N SER A 208 4.45 -7.73 -10.11
CA SER A 208 5.20 -6.55 -10.50
C SER A 208 5.43 -5.63 -9.30
N MET A 209 6.57 -5.00 -9.27
CA MET A 209 6.91 -4.02 -8.25
C MET A 209 6.00 -2.79 -8.33
N GLY A 210 5.54 -2.35 -7.18
CA GLY A 210 4.78 -1.12 -7.02
C GLY A 210 3.28 -1.30 -6.78
N PRO A 211 2.56 -0.21 -6.51
CA PRO A 211 1.16 -0.25 -6.19
C PRO A 211 0.28 -0.61 -7.39
N VAL A 212 -0.75 -1.42 -7.16
CA VAL A 212 -1.67 -1.93 -8.17
C VAL A 212 -3.06 -1.31 -7.96
N PRO A 213 -3.71 -0.77 -9.00
CA PRO A 213 -5.07 -0.24 -8.90
C PRO A 213 -6.11 -1.34 -8.69
N SER A 214 -7.32 -0.93 -8.26
CA SER A 214 -8.44 -1.84 -8.06
C SER A 214 -8.80 -2.62 -9.33
N LYS A 215 -9.08 -3.90 -9.15
CA LYS A 215 -9.63 -4.81 -10.19
C LYS A 215 -11.09 -5.19 -9.91
N SER A 216 -11.82 -4.37 -9.15
CA SER A 216 -13.23 -4.62 -8.82
C SER A 216 -14.11 -4.82 -10.06
N TRP A 217 -13.80 -4.18 -11.18
CA TRP A 217 -14.52 -4.28 -12.45
C TRP A 217 -14.56 -5.72 -12.98
N LYS A 218 -13.60 -6.58 -12.68
CA LYS A 218 -13.59 -7.99 -13.10
C LYS A 218 -14.78 -8.80 -12.56
N GLN A 219 -15.43 -8.34 -11.48
CA GLN A 219 -16.59 -9.01 -10.89
C GLN A 219 -17.84 -8.88 -11.77
N PHE A 220 -17.84 -7.96 -12.73
CA PHE A 220 -18.99 -7.66 -13.58
C PHE A 220 -18.90 -8.26 -14.99
N GLY A 221 -17.88 -9.06 -15.28
CA GLY A 221 -17.77 -9.82 -16.52
C GLY A 221 -17.51 -8.98 -17.78
N THR A 222 -16.87 -7.82 -17.64
CA THR A 222 -16.48 -6.94 -18.76
C THR A 222 -15.06 -7.17 -19.20
#